data_bfb603d9161621012f0c947541173d25
#
_entry.id   bfb603d9161621012f0c947541173d25
#
_cell.length_a   1.000
_cell.length_b   1.000
_cell.length_c   1.000
_cell.angle_alpha   90.00
_cell.angle_beta   90.00
_cell.angle_gamma   90.00
#
_symmetry.space_group_name_H-M   'P 1'
#
loop_
_entity.id
_entity.type
_entity.pdbx_description
1 polymer ?
#
loop_
_entity_poly.entity_id
_entity_poly.type
_entity_poly.pdbx_seq_one_letter_code
_entity_poly.pdbx_strand_id
1 'polypeptide(L)'
;MKIIMVVLLTLISTPLWAAAPFTPEQEVRIKALIRETLVANPDILEQSINALQQQANEAQGQQMDQFIEANKQALFQDPGSPRFGAAMPALTLVSFTDYNCPFCKTFDPLLEKIVKAYPQVAVVIKPLPFKGESSMTSARLALTLWQQHPNQFLPFHQRL
;
A
#
# COMPACT_ATOMS: atom_id res chain seq x y z
N MET A 1 -32.05 -79.53 -18.80
CA MET A 1 -31.19 -78.82 -19.82
C MET A 1 -31.67 -77.34 -19.86
N LYS A 2 -31.01 -76.45 -19.10
CA LYS A 2 -31.38 -75.04 -18.97
C LYS A 2 -30.27 -74.21 -19.66
N ILE A 3 -30.61 -73.58 -20.78
CA ILE A 3 -29.77 -72.73 -21.52
C ILE A 3 -29.81 -71.34 -20.85
N ILE A 4 -28.70 -70.92 -20.24
CA ILE A 4 -28.55 -69.61 -19.67
C ILE A 4 -28.04 -68.68 -20.79
N MET A 5 -28.91 -67.80 -21.25
CA MET A 5 -28.60 -66.78 -22.23
C MET A 5 -27.96 -65.57 -21.51
N VAL A 6 -26.63 -65.43 -21.61
CA VAL A 6 -25.90 -64.30 -21.06
C VAL A 6 -26.03 -63.16 -22.08
N VAL A 7 -26.83 -62.16 -21.74
CA VAL A 7 -26.89 -60.89 -22.51
C VAL A 7 -25.73 -60.01 -22.08
N LEU A 8 -24.75 -59.89 -22.94
CA LEU A 8 -23.58 -59.01 -22.75
C LEU A 8 -24.02 -57.56 -23.04
N LEU A 9 -24.29 -56.80 -22.00
CA LEU A 9 -24.59 -55.36 -22.12
C LEU A 9 -23.28 -54.58 -22.31
N THR A 10 -22.92 -54.32 -23.57
CA THR A 10 -21.77 -53.44 -23.91
C THR A 10 -22.19 -51.99 -23.67
N LEU A 11 -21.72 -51.40 -22.55
CA LEU A 11 -21.78 -49.99 -22.29
C LEU A 11 -20.86 -49.26 -23.30
N ILE A 12 -21.46 -48.68 -24.33
CA ILE A 12 -20.81 -47.77 -25.26
C ILE A 12 -20.62 -46.46 -24.49
N SER A 13 -19.45 -46.30 -23.86
CA SER A 13 -19.00 -45.03 -23.32
C SER A 13 -18.61 -44.11 -24.49
N THR A 14 -19.55 -43.29 -24.95
CA THR A 14 -19.27 -42.20 -25.89
C THR A 14 -18.40 -41.16 -25.17
N PRO A 15 -17.20 -40.82 -25.65
CA PRO A 15 -16.46 -39.73 -25.09
C PRO A 15 -17.29 -38.46 -25.27
N LEU A 16 -17.66 -37.83 -24.17
CA LEU A 16 -18.27 -36.51 -24.16
C LEU A 16 -17.16 -35.52 -24.54
N TRP A 17 -16.92 -35.35 -25.82
CA TRP A 17 -16.09 -34.26 -26.31
C TRP A 17 -16.85 -32.98 -25.94
N ALA A 18 -16.32 -32.25 -24.98
CA ALA A 18 -16.76 -30.89 -24.70
C ALA A 18 -16.52 -30.09 -25.98
N ALA A 19 -17.59 -29.95 -26.78
CA ALA A 19 -17.54 -29.07 -27.95
C ALA A 19 -17.11 -27.68 -27.47
N ALA A 20 -16.20 -27.05 -28.20
CA ALA A 20 -15.89 -25.66 -27.94
C ALA A 20 -17.19 -24.86 -27.87
N PRO A 21 -17.39 -23.97 -26.87
CA PRO A 21 -18.69 -23.34 -26.61
C PRO A 21 -19.15 -22.47 -27.80
N PHE A 22 -18.24 -22.12 -28.72
CA PHE A 22 -18.56 -21.31 -29.91
C PHE A 22 -17.90 -21.89 -31.16
N THR A 23 -18.55 -21.69 -32.33
CA THR A 23 -17.90 -21.96 -33.63
C THR A 23 -16.87 -20.89 -33.96
N PRO A 24 -15.90 -21.15 -34.86
CA PRO A 24 -14.91 -20.16 -35.29
C PRO A 24 -15.55 -18.85 -35.80
N GLU A 25 -16.64 -18.92 -36.53
CA GLU A 25 -17.38 -17.77 -37.04
C GLU A 25 -18.01 -16.97 -35.89
N GLN A 26 -18.57 -17.66 -34.88
CA GLN A 26 -19.12 -17.01 -33.68
C GLN A 26 -18.03 -16.31 -32.89
N GLU A 27 -16.87 -16.91 -32.72
CA GLU A 27 -15.73 -16.28 -32.05
C GLU A 27 -15.27 -14.99 -32.76
N VAL A 28 -15.17 -14.99 -34.09
CA VAL A 28 -14.85 -13.80 -34.88
C VAL A 28 -15.88 -12.72 -34.67
N ARG A 29 -17.16 -13.06 -34.71
CA ARG A 29 -18.23 -12.09 -34.48
C ARG A 29 -18.25 -11.54 -33.05
N ILE A 30 -18.01 -12.36 -32.06
CA ILE A 30 -17.90 -11.94 -30.65
C ILE A 30 -16.76 -10.94 -30.48
N LYS A 31 -15.56 -11.22 -31.04
CA LYS A 31 -14.42 -10.31 -30.99
C LYS A 31 -14.70 -8.97 -31.67
N ALA A 32 -15.43 -8.99 -32.79
CA ALA A 32 -15.84 -7.76 -33.47
C ALA A 32 -16.85 -6.94 -32.62
N LEU A 33 -17.84 -7.59 -32.03
CA LEU A 33 -18.83 -6.95 -31.15
C LEU A 33 -18.17 -6.33 -29.92
N ILE A 34 -17.24 -7.04 -29.29
CA ILE A 34 -16.48 -6.49 -28.14
C ILE A 34 -15.75 -5.22 -28.54
N ARG A 35 -15.03 -5.25 -29.68
CA ARG A 35 -14.30 -4.09 -30.18
C ARG A 35 -15.26 -2.91 -30.49
N GLU A 36 -16.31 -3.17 -31.24
CA GLU A 36 -17.34 -2.17 -31.59
C GLU A 36 -17.94 -1.55 -30.32
N THR A 37 -18.29 -2.36 -29.32
CA THR A 37 -18.87 -1.90 -28.05
C THR A 37 -17.90 -1.02 -27.27
N LEU A 38 -16.63 -1.45 -27.11
CA LEU A 38 -15.63 -0.69 -26.35
C LEU A 38 -15.27 0.64 -27.03
N VAL A 39 -15.25 0.67 -28.38
CA VAL A 39 -14.98 1.91 -29.12
C VAL A 39 -16.16 2.87 -29.09
N ALA A 40 -17.39 2.34 -29.17
CA ALA A 40 -18.60 3.16 -29.10
C ALA A 40 -18.92 3.68 -27.69
N ASN A 41 -18.44 2.99 -26.65
CA ASN A 41 -18.73 3.31 -25.25
C ASN A 41 -17.44 3.36 -24.43
N PRO A 42 -16.61 4.39 -24.57
CA PRO A 42 -15.32 4.51 -23.87
C PRO A 42 -15.47 4.59 -22.35
N ASP A 43 -16.63 4.97 -21.85
CA ASP A 43 -16.98 4.98 -20.43
C ASP A 43 -16.92 3.59 -19.78
N ILE A 44 -17.17 2.51 -20.51
CA ILE A 44 -17.01 1.12 -20.01
C ILE A 44 -15.56 0.85 -19.62
N LEU A 45 -14.64 1.33 -20.44
CA LEU A 45 -13.20 1.17 -20.17
C LEU A 45 -12.76 2.02 -18.99
N GLU A 46 -13.22 3.26 -18.93
CA GLU A 46 -12.97 4.17 -17.80
C GLU A 46 -13.49 3.59 -16.48
N GLN A 47 -14.72 3.10 -16.44
CA GLN A 47 -15.30 2.43 -15.27
C GLN A 47 -14.47 1.21 -14.85
N SER A 48 -14.01 0.41 -15.81
CA SER A 48 -13.18 -0.78 -15.54
C SER A 48 -11.82 -0.39 -14.96
N ILE A 49 -11.17 0.65 -15.48
CA ILE A 49 -9.89 1.17 -14.95
C ILE A 49 -10.09 1.71 -13.53
N ASN A 50 -11.14 2.48 -13.30
CA ASN A 50 -11.45 3.02 -11.98
C ASN A 50 -11.72 1.91 -10.95
N ALA A 51 -12.46 0.86 -11.33
CA ALA A 51 -12.72 -0.29 -10.48
C ALA A 51 -11.41 -1.04 -10.12
N LEU A 52 -10.52 -1.27 -11.08
CA LEU A 52 -9.21 -1.87 -10.85
C LEU A 52 -8.33 -1.01 -9.93
N GLN A 53 -8.33 0.31 -10.16
CA GLN A 53 -7.59 1.25 -9.31
C GLN A 53 -8.10 1.24 -7.88
N GLN A 54 -9.42 1.26 -7.70
CA GLN A 54 -10.03 1.17 -6.37
C GLN A 54 -9.64 -0.14 -5.67
N GLN A 55 -9.75 -1.26 -6.34
CA GLN A 55 -9.37 -2.57 -5.78
C GLN A 55 -7.89 -2.61 -5.38
N ALA A 56 -7.01 -2.04 -6.23
CA ALA A 56 -5.58 -1.95 -5.92
C ALA A 56 -5.31 -1.06 -4.69
N ASN A 57 -5.99 0.08 -4.59
CA ASN A 57 -5.86 0.99 -3.45
C ASN A 57 -6.38 0.35 -2.15
N GLU A 58 -7.51 -0.36 -2.20
CA GLU A 58 -8.06 -1.09 -1.05
C GLU A 58 -7.10 -2.20 -0.56
N ALA A 59 -6.55 -2.99 -1.49
CA ALA A 59 -5.58 -4.03 -1.17
C ALA A 59 -4.30 -3.43 -0.55
N GLN A 60 -3.80 -2.32 -1.11
CA GLN A 60 -2.64 -1.60 -0.57
C GLN A 60 -2.94 -1.01 0.81
N GLY A 61 -4.14 -0.46 1.02
CA GLY A 61 -4.58 0.04 2.32
C GLY A 61 -4.56 -1.06 3.38
N GLN A 62 -5.17 -2.20 3.09
CA GLN A 62 -5.18 -3.36 4.01
C GLN A 62 -3.77 -3.87 4.36
N GLN A 63 -2.87 -3.92 3.38
CA GLN A 63 -1.46 -4.30 3.61
C GLN A 63 -0.75 -3.28 4.50
N MET A 64 -0.99 -2.00 4.27
CA MET A 64 -0.43 -0.92 5.09
C MET A 64 -0.94 -0.98 6.54
N ASP A 65 -2.24 -1.20 6.74
CA ASP A 65 -2.83 -1.35 8.07
C ASP A 65 -2.22 -2.54 8.82
N GLN A 66 -2.08 -3.69 8.16
CA GLN A 66 -1.41 -4.86 8.74
C GLN A 66 0.06 -4.57 9.08
N PHE A 67 0.77 -3.87 8.21
CA PHE A 67 2.16 -3.48 8.47
C PHE A 67 2.26 -2.53 9.68
N ILE A 68 1.40 -1.53 9.78
CA ILE A 68 1.35 -0.58 10.90
C ILE A 68 1.06 -1.33 12.20
N GLU A 69 0.06 -2.22 12.22
CA GLU A 69 -0.29 -3.02 13.39
C GLU A 69 0.89 -3.89 13.85
N ALA A 70 1.53 -4.60 12.92
CA ALA A 70 2.66 -5.47 13.22
C ALA A 70 3.90 -4.69 13.73
N ASN A 71 4.04 -3.42 13.38
CA ASN A 71 5.20 -2.59 13.71
C ASN A 71 4.87 -1.42 14.66
N LYS A 72 3.73 -1.44 15.34
CA LYS A 72 3.26 -0.35 16.22
C LYS A 72 4.33 0.15 17.19
N GLN A 73 5.00 -0.76 17.88
CA GLN A 73 6.02 -0.40 18.85
C GLN A 73 7.20 0.33 18.20
N ALA A 74 7.70 -0.20 17.08
CA ALA A 74 8.80 0.42 16.35
C ALA A 74 8.42 1.76 15.73
N LEU A 75 7.18 1.93 15.29
CA LEU A 75 6.72 3.17 14.67
C LEU A 75 6.45 4.27 15.70
N PHE A 76 5.76 3.97 16.79
CA PHE A 76 5.20 4.97 17.69
C PHE A 76 5.91 5.07 19.03
N GLN A 77 6.62 4.03 19.48
CA GLN A 77 7.14 3.92 20.84
C GLN A 77 8.64 3.65 20.92
N ASP A 78 9.35 3.65 19.80
CA ASP A 78 10.80 3.47 19.77
C ASP A 78 11.51 4.62 20.49
N PRO A 79 12.25 4.37 21.59
CA PRO A 79 12.94 5.40 22.34
C PRO A 79 14.11 6.04 21.56
N GLY A 80 14.63 5.33 20.56
CA GLY A 80 15.66 5.84 19.65
C GLY A 80 15.14 6.88 18.67
N SER A 81 13.83 7.04 18.55
CA SER A 81 13.21 8.00 17.62
C SER A 81 12.87 9.30 18.33
N PRO A 82 13.32 10.44 17.78
CA PRO A 82 12.97 11.75 18.30
C PRO A 82 11.46 11.97 18.32
N ARG A 83 10.97 12.58 19.41
CA ARG A 83 9.56 12.91 19.56
C ARG A 83 9.37 14.25 20.25
N PHE A 84 8.27 14.92 19.92
CA PHE A 84 7.87 16.16 20.57
C PHE A 84 6.32 16.28 20.61
N GLY A 85 5.80 17.17 21.43
CA GLY A 85 4.37 17.36 21.65
C GLY A 85 3.88 16.68 22.92
N ALA A 86 2.67 16.16 22.93
CA ALA A 86 2.02 15.59 24.11
C ALA A 86 2.81 14.41 24.71
N ALA A 87 2.97 14.40 26.02
CA ALA A 87 3.55 13.26 26.75
C ALA A 87 2.62 12.03 26.74
N MET A 88 1.31 12.26 26.84
CA MET A 88 0.25 11.26 26.71
C MET A 88 -0.68 11.67 25.55
N PRO A 89 -0.31 11.38 24.30
CA PRO A 89 -1.05 11.86 23.15
C PRO A 89 -2.34 11.07 22.92
N ALA A 90 -3.39 11.78 22.51
CA ALA A 90 -4.59 11.17 21.93
C ALA A 90 -4.35 10.76 20.47
N LEU A 91 -3.42 11.44 19.78
CA LEU A 91 -3.01 11.14 18.41
C LEU A 91 -1.49 11.27 18.29
N THR A 92 -0.85 10.29 17.64
CA THR A 92 0.56 10.34 17.31
C THR A 92 0.73 10.34 15.79
N LEU A 93 1.45 11.34 15.28
CA LEU A 93 1.88 11.41 13.89
C LEU A 93 3.31 10.84 13.78
N VAL A 94 3.55 9.99 12.79
CA VAL A 94 4.89 9.51 12.44
C VAL A 94 5.31 10.20 11.15
N SER A 95 6.38 10.98 11.19
CA SER A 95 6.94 11.66 10.03
C SER A 95 8.25 11.01 9.62
N PHE A 96 8.29 10.54 8.38
CA PHE A 96 9.55 10.10 7.74
C PHE A 96 10.15 11.29 7.00
N THR A 97 11.37 11.68 7.35
CA THR A 97 12.02 12.87 6.80
C THR A 97 13.45 12.61 6.34
N ASP A 98 13.87 13.35 5.32
CA ASP A 98 15.26 13.42 4.85
C ASP A 98 15.74 14.87 4.90
N TYR A 99 16.85 15.11 5.58
CA TYR A 99 17.40 16.46 5.78
C TYR A 99 17.90 17.17 4.49
N ASN A 100 18.02 16.43 3.38
CA ASN A 100 18.34 17.01 2.07
C ASN A 100 17.14 17.05 1.13
N CYS A 101 15.95 16.66 1.60
CA CYS A 101 14.74 16.72 0.80
C CYS A 101 14.06 18.10 0.94
N PRO A 102 13.97 18.91 -0.13
CA PRO A 102 13.36 20.25 -0.06
C PRO A 102 11.90 20.23 0.44
N PHE A 103 11.14 19.20 0.04
CA PHE A 103 9.74 19.05 0.47
C PHE A 103 9.64 18.73 1.97
N CYS A 104 10.54 17.90 2.51
CA CYS A 104 10.58 17.60 3.94
C CYS A 104 10.92 18.88 4.73
N LYS A 105 11.93 19.64 4.30
CA LYS A 105 12.29 20.93 4.93
C LYS A 105 11.15 21.96 4.95
N THR A 106 10.29 21.92 3.96
CA THR A 106 9.09 22.79 3.92
C THR A 106 7.99 22.27 4.82
N PHE A 107 7.87 20.94 4.94
CA PHE A 107 6.80 20.27 5.67
C PHE A 107 7.06 20.21 7.19
N ASP A 108 8.29 19.89 7.60
CA ASP A 108 8.62 19.66 9.01
C ASP A 108 8.23 20.82 9.95
N PRO A 109 8.39 22.11 9.59
CA PRO A 109 7.92 23.22 10.43
C PRO A 109 6.40 23.25 10.63
N LEU A 110 5.62 22.63 9.74
CA LEU A 110 4.15 22.54 9.89
C LEU A 110 3.76 21.58 11.01
N LEU A 111 4.55 20.52 11.25
CA LEU A 111 4.33 19.58 12.33
C LEU A 111 4.36 20.27 13.71
N GLU A 112 5.27 21.21 13.89
CA GLU A 112 5.33 22.00 15.12
C GLU A 112 4.11 22.91 15.29
N LYS A 113 3.65 23.54 14.21
CA LYS A 113 2.42 24.34 14.24
C LYS A 113 1.21 23.47 14.62
N ILE A 114 1.16 22.22 14.11
CA ILE A 114 0.12 21.26 14.47
C ILE A 114 0.16 20.96 15.97
N VAL A 115 1.32 20.63 16.52
CA VAL A 115 1.44 20.32 17.95
C VAL A 115 1.12 21.53 18.83
N LYS A 116 1.48 22.75 18.39
CA LYS A 116 1.11 23.98 19.11
C LYS A 116 -0.39 24.26 19.07
N ALA A 117 -1.05 23.97 17.93
CA ALA A 117 -2.49 24.17 17.78
C ALA A 117 -3.31 23.06 18.44
N TYR A 118 -2.77 21.85 18.56
CA TYR A 118 -3.43 20.67 19.10
C TYR A 118 -2.59 20.02 20.21
N PRO A 119 -2.70 20.47 21.45
CA PRO A 119 -1.84 20.02 22.56
C PRO A 119 -1.93 18.52 22.87
N GLN A 120 -2.96 17.82 22.37
CA GLN A 120 -3.13 16.37 22.51
C GLN A 120 -2.37 15.56 21.44
N VAL A 121 -1.66 16.21 20.51
CA VAL A 121 -0.92 15.57 19.44
C VAL A 121 0.55 15.43 19.81
N ALA A 122 1.15 14.29 19.46
CA ALA A 122 2.60 14.10 19.44
C ALA A 122 3.08 13.78 18.03
N VAL A 123 4.35 14.09 17.76
CA VAL A 123 5.04 13.75 16.52
C VAL A 123 6.25 12.89 16.87
N VAL A 124 6.43 11.79 16.13
CA VAL A 124 7.64 10.95 16.11
C VAL A 124 8.35 11.18 14.78
N ILE A 125 9.62 11.54 14.83
CA ILE A 125 10.46 11.75 13.64
C ILE A 125 11.24 10.47 13.35
N LYS A 126 11.15 10.00 12.11
CA LYS A 126 11.90 8.87 11.58
C LYS A 126 12.80 9.35 10.43
N PRO A 127 14.08 9.64 10.68
CA PRO A 127 15.00 9.99 9.60
C PRO A 127 15.10 8.85 8.59
N LEU A 128 14.84 9.16 7.32
CA LEU A 128 14.90 8.23 6.20
C LEU A 128 15.86 8.82 5.13
N PRO A 129 17.18 8.58 5.24
CA PRO A 129 18.20 9.24 4.42
C PRO A 129 18.32 8.63 3.03
N PHE A 130 17.42 8.97 2.11
CA PHE A 130 17.38 8.45 0.74
C PHE A 130 18.10 9.36 -0.29
N LYS A 131 18.54 10.58 0.11
CA LYS A 131 19.21 11.55 -0.77
C LYS A 131 20.74 11.43 -0.76
N GLY A 132 21.30 10.32 -0.27
CA GLY A 132 22.74 10.03 -0.33
C GLY A 132 23.49 10.25 0.98
N GLU A 133 24.83 10.30 0.89
CA GLU A 133 25.73 10.26 2.06
C GLU A 133 25.56 11.45 3.02
N SER A 134 25.31 12.65 2.50
CA SER A 134 25.06 13.82 3.36
C SER A 134 23.75 13.70 4.14
N SER A 135 22.71 13.08 3.57
CA SER A 135 21.48 12.76 4.30
C SER A 135 21.73 11.77 5.43
N MET A 136 22.53 10.74 5.14
CA MET A 136 22.93 9.74 6.14
C MET A 136 23.70 10.38 7.30
N THR A 137 24.64 11.28 6.99
CA THR A 137 25.41 12.00 8.00
C THR A 137 24.51 12.88 8.86
N SER A 138 23.63 13.66 8.25
CA SER A 138 22.67 14.50 8.97
C SER A 138 21.74 13.68 9.86
N ALA A 139 21.23 12.55 9.36
CA ALA A 139 20.38 11.64 10.12
C ALA A 139 21.10 11.07 11.36
N ARG A 140 22.35 10.61 11.19
CA ARG A 140 23.19 10.12 12.30
C ARG A 140 23.42 11.19 13.36
N LEU A 141 23.77 12.41 12.95
CA LEU A 141 23.97 13.53 13.88
C LEU A 141 22.68 13.85 14.65
N ALA A 142 21.55 13.92 13.97
CA ALA A 142 20.25 14.18 14.60
C ALA A 142 19.88 13.11 15.63
N LEU A 143 20.05 11.82 15.30
CA LEU A 143 19.76 10.70 16.21
C LEU A 143 20.76 10.65 17.38
N THR A 144 22.02 10.92 17.15
CA THR A 144 23.02 11.02 18.23
C THR A 144 22.67 12.14 19.20
N LEU A 145 22.29 13.31 18.67
CA LEU A 145 21.86 14.44 19.50
C LEU A 145 20.61 14.10 20.32
N TRP A 146 19.64 13.40 19.70
CA TRP A 146 18.45 12.94 20.42
C TRP A 146 18.80 12.03 21.61
N GLN A 147 19.71 11.08 21.41
CA GLN A 147 20.13 10.15 22.44
C GLN A 147 20.89 10.81 23.60
N GLN A 148 21.73 11.80 23.30
CA GLN A 148 22.60 12.44 24.28
C GLN A 148 21.98 13.70 24.90
N HIS A 149 21.26 14.49 24.11
CA HIS A 149 20.73 15.80 24.47
C HIS A 149 19.33 16.02 23.86
N PRO A 150 18.30 15.27 24.26
CA PRO A 150 16.98 15.29 23.62
C PRO A 150 16.35 16.70 23.57
N ASN A 151 16.60 17.54 24.57
CA ASN A 151 16.10 18.91 24.62
C ASN A 151 16.69 19.83 23.52
N GLN A 152 17.82 19.46 22.93
CA GLN A 152 18.46 20.21 21.87
C GLN A 152 18.06 19.70 20.47
N PHE A 153 17.36 18.59 20.39
CA PHE A 153 17.00 17.97 19.11
C PHE A 153 16.15 18.89 18.25
N LEU A 154 15.05 19.42 18.77
CA LEU A 154 14.10 20.20 17.97
C LEU A 154 14.73 21.47 17.35
N PRO A 155 15.47 22.32 18.12
CA PRO A 155 16.20 23.44 17.53
C PRO A 155 17.26 23.06 16.50
N PHE A 156 17.87 21.89 16.65
CA PHE A 156 18.85 21.37 15.68
C PHE A 156 18.16 20.85 14.41
N HIS A 157 17.12 20.06 14.57
CA HIS A 157 16.29 19.52 13.47
C HIS A 157 15.79 20.64 12.53
N GLN A 158 15.39 21.77 13.09
CA GLN A 158 14.95 22.94 12.31
C GLN A 158 16.03 23.62 11.47
N ARG A 159 17.30 23.41 11.80
CA ARG A 159 18.45 24.06 11.13
C ARG A 159 19.10 23.18 10.07
N LEU A 160 18.83 21.89 10.06
CA LEU A 160 19.32 20.94 9.07
C LEU A 160 18.52 21.04 7.77
#